data_087fe8dd55291aa16556c9a80ca2d74b
#
_entry.id   087fe8dd55291aa16556c9a80ca2d74b
#
_cell.length_a   1.000
_cell.length_b   1.000
_cell.length_c   1.000
_cell.angle_alpha   90.00
_cell.angle_beta   90.00
_cell.angle_gamma   90.00
#
_symmetry.space_group_name_H-M   'P 1'
#
loop_
_entity.id
_entity.type
_entity.pdbx_description
1 polymer ?
#
loop_
_entity_poly.entity_id
_entity_poly.type
_entity_poly.pdbx_seq_one_letter_code
_entity_poly.pdbx_strand_id
1 'polypeptide(L)'
;MTSDRVWIADLIAVQEGRSPVPLLGDAASRELLAERPRIALVGASNNPGRPAHGVMGSLLAIGYDVVPVNPRADEVHGRPSFPTVEAAVAATGPIALVDVFRRASACEDVARDAVAAGVTCLWLQLGVANEAAGRVAHAAGLGVVMDRCTLIEHDRLLPGVRWTDGA
;
A
#
# COMPACT_ATOMS: atom_id res chain seq x y z
N MET A 1 -1.61 26.95 9.43
CA MET A 1 -0.37 26.33 9.00
C MET A 1 -0.72 25.08 8.24
N THR A 2 -0.23 24.99 7.04
CA THR A 2 -0.63 23.90 6.16
C THR A 2 -0.06 22.57 6.65
N SER A 3 -0.88 21.61 6.60
CA SER A 3 -0.60 20.20 6.82
C SER A 3 0.69 19.70 6.12
N ASP A 4 1.08 20.32 5.00
CA ASP A 4 2.24 19.90 4.22
C ASP A 4 3.58 19.93 5.00
N ARG A 5 3.72 20.87 5.93
CA ARG A 5 4.93 20.90 6.78
C ARG A 5 5.01 19.76 7.78
N VAL A 6 3.86 19.30 8.26
CA VAL A 6 3.80 18.18 9.20
C VAL A 6 4.21 16.90 8.49
N TRP A 7 3.68 16.67 7.28
CA TRP A 7 4.01 15.45 6.54
C TRP A 7 5.44 15.43 6.01
N ILE A 8 6.01 16.59 5.67
CA ILE A 8 7.44 16.67 5.35
C ILE A 8 8.28 16.29 6.56
N ALA A 9 7.91 16.74 7.76
CA ALA A 9 8.59 16.36 8.99
C ALA A 9 8.48 14.84 9.26
N ASP A 10 7.30 14.27 9.02
CA ASP A 10 7.07 12.83 9.15
C ASP A 10 7.95 12.06 8.17
N LEU A 11 8.03 12.51 6.92
CA LEU A 11 8.86 11.89 5.90
C LEU A 11 10.34 11.93 6.27
N ILE A 12 10.83 13.08 6.73
CA ILE A 12 12.20 13.23 7.19
C ILE A 12 12.49 12.31 8.38
N ALA A 13 11.55 12.21 9.33
CA ALA A 13 11.70 11.32 10.48
C ALA A 13 11.82 9.85 10.05
N VAL A 14 11.03 9.43 9.07
CA VAL A 14 11.13 8.08 8.49
C VAL A 14 12.49 7.86 7.83
N GLN A 15 12.93 8.79 7.00
CA GLN A 15 14.19 8.69 6.27
C GLN A 15 15.42 8.68 7.21
N GLU A 16 15.32 9.35 8.35
CA GLU A 16 16.37 9.39 9.36
C GLU A 16 16.27 8.27 10.40
N GLY A 17 15.31 7.37 10.27
CA GLY A 17 15.09 6.27 11.22
C GLY A 17 14.57 6.73 12.59
N ARG A 18 13.89 7.88 12.64
CA ARG A 18 13.36 8.48 13.88
C ARG A 18 11.83 8.45 13.95
N SER A 19 11.19 7.64 13.11
CA SER A 19 9.72 7.51 13.16
C SER A 19 9.28 7.04 14.55
N PRO A 20 8.30 7.73 15.18
CA PRO A 20 7.75 7.26 16.44
C PRO A 20 6.82 6.06 16.29
N VAL A 21 6.41 5.77 15.06
CA VAL A 21 5.65 4.57 14.72
C VAL A 21 6.62 3.46 14.34
N PRO A 22 6.54 2.27 14.95
CA PRO A 22 7.35 1.13 14.53
C PRO A 22 7.07 0.77 13.07
N LEU A 23 8.12 0.69 12.25
CA LEU A 23 8.02 0.31 10.84
C LEU A 23 8.59 -1.10 10.65
N LEU A 24 8.01 -1.85 9.72
CA LEU A 24 8.53 -3.16 9.36
C LEU A 24 9.95 -3.02 8.78
N GLY A 25 10.87 -3.81 9.29
CA GLY A 25 12.21 -3.93 8.72
C GLY A 25 12.25 -4.87 7.51
N ASP A 26 13.44 -5.08 6.97
CA ASP A 26 13.64 -5.88 5.77
C ASP A 26 13.20 -7.35 5.94
N ALA A 27 13.50 -7.97 7.07
CA ALA A 27 13.11 -9.37 7.32
C ALA A 27 11.59 -9.54 7.31
N ALA A 28 10.87 -8.68 8.04
CA ALA A 28 9.41 -8.75 8.13
C ALA A 28 8.76 -8.37 6.79
N SER A 29 9.30 -7.39 6.09
CA SER A 29 8.81 -7.00 4.75
C SER A 29 9.02 -8.12 3.74
N ARG A 30 10.18 -8.79 3.79
CA ARG A 30 10.47 -9.93 2.93
C ARG A 30 9.50 -11.09 3.19
N GLU A 31 9.27 -11.43 4.44
CA GLU A 31 8.31 -12.48 4.83
C GLU A 31 6.91 -12.16 4.32
N LEU A 32 6.45 -10.93 4.54
CA LEU A 32 5.14 -10.47 4.08
C LEU A 32 4.99 -10.62 2.57
N LEU A 33 5.94 -10.12 1.80
CA LEU A 33 5.89 -10.17 0.33
C LEU A 33 6.04 -11.59 -0.21
N ALA A 34 6.85 -12.44 0.46
CA ALA A 34 7.07 -13.83 0.06
C ALA A 34 5.80 -14.70 0.18
N GLU A 35 4.88 -14.32 1.04
CA GLU A 35 3.58 -15.01 1.18
C GLU A 35 2.63 -14.70 0.02
N ARG A 36 3.03 -13.86 -0.92
CA ARG A 36 2.21 -13.44 -2.06
C ARG A 36 0.87 -12.85 -1.60
N PRO A 37 0.91 -11.78 -0.79
CA PRO A 37 -0.32 -11.21 -0.23
C PRO A 37 -1.25 -10.67 -1.32
N ARG A 38 -2.56 -10.76 -1.10
CA ARG A 38 -3.51 -9.98 -1.89
C ARG A 38 -3.36 -8.51 -1.50
N ILE A 39 -3.31 -7.66 -2.51
CA ILE A 39 -3.02 -6.24 -2.37
C ILE A 39 -4.22 -5.41 -2.80
N ALA A 40 -4.69 -4.50 -1.94
CA ALA A 40 -5.54 -3.41 -2.35
C ALA A 40 -4.66 -2.21 -2.68
N LEU A 41 -4.67 -1.78 -3.93
CA LEU A 41 -3.90 -0.62 -4.37
C LEU A 41 -4.81 0.60 -4.38
N VAL A 42 -4.68 1.42 -3.34
CA VAL A 42 -5.48 2.63 -3.13
C VAL A 42 -4.88 3.79 -3.90
N GLY A 43 -5.71 4.46 -4.68
CA GLY A 43 -5.25 5.47 -5.62
C GLY A 43 -4.87 4.89 -6.99
N ALA A 44 -5.39 3.70 -7.30
CA ALA A 44 -5.23 3.08 -8.62
C ALA A 44 -5.70 4.03 -9.73
N SER A 45 -5.00 4.02 -10.85
CA SER A 45 -5.24 4.99 -11.92
C SER A 45 -5.14 4.36 -13.30
N ASN A 46 -6.02 4.79 -14.20
CA ASN A 46 -5.95 4.47 -15.62
C ASN A 46 -5.01 5.39 -16.39
N ASN A 47 -4.46 6.42 -15.74
CA ASN A 47 -3.51 7.34 -16.36
C ASN A 47 -2.09 6.73 -16.34
N PRO A 48 -1.49 6.39 -17.51
CA PRO A 48 -0.14 5.83 -17.57
C PRO A 48 0.94 6.77 -17.03
N GLY A 49 0.66 8.07 -16.93
CA GLY A 49 1.56 9.06 -16.33
C GLY A 49 1.60 9.02 -14.80
N ARG A 50 0.70 8.28 -14.16
CA ARG A 50 0.69 8.13 -12.70
C ARG A 50 1.50 6.90 -12.29
N PRO A 51 2.36 7.01 -11.25
CA PRO A 51 3.14 5.86 -10.75
C PRO A 51 2.28 4.64 -10.39
N ALA A 52 1.10 4.87 -9.84
CA ALA A 52 0.16 3.80 -9.48
C ALA A 52 -0.18 2.88 -10.66
N HIS A 53 -0.32 3.43 -11.87
CA HIS A 53 -0.64 2.65 -13.05
C HIS A 53 0.48 1.65 -13.39
N GLY A 54 1.71 2.13 -13.49
CA GLY A 54 2.86 1.28 -13.82
C GLY A 54 3.17 0.25 -12.75
N VAL A 55 3.15 0.66 -11.48
CA VAL A 55 3.42 -0.25 -10.35
C VAL A 55 2.36 -1.35 -10.29
N MET A 56 1.08 -1.03 -10.45
CA MET A 56 0.02 -2.04 -10.47
C MET A 56 0.24 -3.05 -11.59
N GLY A 57 0.51 -2.58 -12.80
CA GLY A 57 0.77 -3.46 -13.95
C GLY A 57 1.95 -4.40 -13.71
N SER A 58 3.03 -3.89 -13.13
CA SER A 58 4.22 -4.68 -12.80
C SER A 58 3.95 -5.70 -11.70
N LEU A 59 3.22 -5.32 -10.64
CA LEU A 59 2.84 -6.25 -9.58
C LEU A 59 1.96 -7.39 -10.11
N LEU A 60 1.01 -7.08 -10.99
CA LEU A 60 0.20 -8.10 -11.67
C LEU A 60 1.06 -9.04 -12.53
N ALA A 61 2.05 -8.49 -13.25
CA ALA A 61 2.96 -9.29 -14.07
C ALA A 61 3.86 -10.20 -13.24
N ILE A 62 4.23 -9.78 -12.03
CA ILE A 62 4.97 -10.62 -11.08
C ILE A 62 4.10 -11.78 -10.58
N GLY A 63 2.80 -11.59 -10.52
CA GLY A 63 1.84 -12.60 -10.11
C GLY A 63 1.08 -12.28 -8.83
N TYR A 64 1.20 -11.07 -8.30
CA TYR A 64 0.34 -10.64 -7.20
C TYR A 64 -1.11 -10.50 -7.66
N ASP A 65 -2.04 -10.80 -6.78
CA ASP A 65 -3.45 -10.48 -6.95
C ASP A 65 -3.69 -9.07 -6.42
N VAL A 66 -3.85 -8.11 -7.33
CA VAL A 66 -4.00 -6.69 -6.98
C VAL A 66 -5.41 -6.24 -7.28
N VAL A 67 -6.09 -5.72 -6.27
CA VAL A 67 -7.44 -5.16 -6.36
C VAL A 67 -7.34 -3.64 -6.38
N PRO A 68 -7.78 -2.96 -7.45
CA PRO A 68 -7.73 -1.51 -7.49
C PRO A 68 -8.81 -0.89 -6.60
N VAL A 69 -8.44 0.17 -5.89
CA VAL A 69 -9.36 0.97 -5.07
C VAL A 69 -9.27 2.43 -5.51
N ASN A 70 -10.33 2.90 -6.16
CA ASN A 70 -10.49 4.28 -6.59
C ASN A 70 -11.98 4.54 -6.84
N PRO A 71 -12.62 5.49 -6.10
CA PRO A 71 -14.04 5.78 -6.26
C PRO A 71 -14.40 6.40 -7.62
N ARG A 72 -13.41 6.87 -8.38
CA ARG A 72 -13.61 7.54 -9.68
C ARG A 72 -13.37 6.62 -10.88
N ALA A 73 -13.01 5.37 -10.65
CA ALA A 73 -12.77 4.41 -11.72
C ALA A 73 -13.64 3.18 -11.54
N ASP A 74 -14.20 2.68 -12.62
CA ASP A 74 -14.96 1.41 -12.61
C ASP A 74 -14.03 0.22 -12.75
N GLU A 75 -12.91 0.41 -13.45
CA GLU A 75 -11.96 -0.64 -13.79
C GLU A 75 -10.55 -0.06 -13.95
N VAL A 76 -9.53 -0.79 -13.50
CA VAL A 76 -8.12 -0.48 -13.72
C VAL A 76 -7.39 -1.77 -14.09
N HIS A 77 -6.59 -1.76 -15.15
CA HIS A 77 -5.91 -2.95 -15.67
C HIS A 77 -6.84 -4.15 -15.88
N GLY A 78 -8.06 -3.90 -16.34
CA GLY A 78 -9.06 -4.94 -16.58
C GLY A 78 -9.69 -5.53 -15.32
N ARG A 79 -9.41 -4.97 -14.15
CA ARG A 79 -9.95 -5.43 -12.88
C ARG A 79 -10.98 -4.45 -12.32
N PRO A 80 -12.11 -4.93 -11.79
CA PRO A 80 -13.09 -4.05 -11.15
C PRO A 80 -12.44 -3.21 -10.04
N SER A 81 -12.73 -1.91 -10.04
CA SER A 81 -12.29 -0.99 -9.00
C SER A 81 -13.38 -0.77 -7.97
N PHE A 82 -12.98 -0.58 -6.72
CA PHE A 82 -13.89 -0.38 -5.60
C PHE A 82 -13.67 0.99 -4.96
N PRO A 83 -14.70 1.59 -4.36
CA PRO A 83 -14.57 2.92 -3.77
C PRO A 83 -13.75 2.94 -2.48
N THR A 84 -13.71 1.83 -1.73
CA THR A 84 -13.00 1.71 -0.45
C THR A 84 -12.37 0.33 -0.32
N VAL A 85 -11.45 0.18 0.63
CA VAL A 85 -10.86 -1.13 0.96
C VAL A 85 -11.93 -2.05 1.56
N GLU A 86 -12.81 -1.54 2.41
CA GLU A 86 -13.93 -2.33 2.94
C GLU A 86 -14.81 -2.90 1.82
N ALA A 87 -15.17 -2.09 0.83
CA ALA A 87 -15.96 -2.53 -0.32
C ALA A 87 -15.22 -3.60 -1.12
N ALA A 88 -13.92 -3.43 -1.32
CA ALA A 88 -13.09 -4.41 -2.01
C ALA A 88 -13.06 -5.76 -1.27
N VAL A 89 -12.88 -5.76 0.04
CA VAL A 89 -12.90 -6.98 0.86
C VAL A 89 -14.28 -7.63 0.85
N ALA A 90 -15.34 -6.84 0.98
CA ALA A 90 -16.72 -7.37 0.92
C ALA A 90 -17.03 -8.07 -0.40
N ALA A 91 -16.50 -7.54 -1.51
CA ALA A 91 -16.76 -8.08 -2.85
C ALA A 91 -15.82 -9.23 -3.23
N THR A 92 -14.57 -9.22 -2.78
CA THR A 92 -13.53 -10.11 -3.30
C THR A 92 -12.91 -11.05 -2.27
N GLY A 93 -13.20 -10.86 -0.99
CA GLY A 93 -12.61 -11.63 0.12
C GLY A 93 -11.41 -10.93 0.76
N PRO A 94 -10.73 -11.62 1.70
CA PRO A 94 -9.67 -11.03 2.51
C PRO A 94 -8.54 -10.43 1.68
N ILE A 95 -8.05 -9.27 2.13
CA ILE A 95 -6.89 -8.57 1.58
C ILE A 95 -5.89 -8.41 2.71
N ALA A 96 -4.62 -8.70 2.44
CA ALA A 96 -3.58 -8.65 3.46
C ALA A 96 -2.85 -7.29 3.49
N LEU A 97 -2.57 -6.71 2.33
CA LEU A 97 -1.75 -5.51 2.21
C LEU A 97 -2.52 -4.39 1.51
N VAL A 98 -2.52 -3.21 2.12
CA VAL A 98 -3.04 -1.99 1.49
C VAL A 98 -1.86 -1.13 1.06
N ASP A 99 -1.71 -0.98 -0.25
CA ASP A 99 -0.64 -0.21 -0.89
C ASP A 99 -1.18 1.16 -1.30
N VAL A 100 -0.69 2.23 -0.68
CA VAL A 100 -1.31 3.55 -0.73
C VAL A 100 -0.57 4.49 -1.67
N PHE A 101 -1.21 4.84 -2.78
CA PHE A 101 -0.79 5.84 -3.76
C PHE A 101 -1.62 7.11 -3.64
N ARG A 102 -1.75 7.62 -2.42
CA ARG A 102 -2.46 8.85 -2.14
C ARG A 102 -1.51 9.87 -1.51
N ARG A 103 -1.85 11.16 -1.62
CA ARG A 103 -1.13 12.20 -0.89
C ARG A 103 -1.18 11.92 0.62
N ALA A 104 -0.17 12.38 1.35
CA ALA A 104 -0.06 12.16 2.79
C ALA A 104 -1.34 12.56 3.55
N SER A 105 -1.98 13.67 3.17
CA SER A 105 -3.21 14.17 3.80
C SER A 105 -4.40 13.21 3.75
N ALA A 106 -4.40 12.27 2.83
CA ALA A 106 -5.48 11.27 2.70
C ALA A 106 -5.19 9.97 3.47
N CYS A 107 -3.96 9.77 3.96
CA CYS A 107 -3.52 8.48 4.47
C CYS A 107 -4.17 8.09 5.79
N GLU A 108 -4.54 9.03 6.65
CA GLU A 108 -5.21 8.69 7.91
C GLU A 108 -6.58 8.04 7.67
N ASP A 109 -7.36 8.59 6.75
CA ASP A 109 -8.66 8.01 6.37
C ASP A 109 -8.49 6.63 5.73
N VAL A 110 -7.46 6.47 4.88
CA VAL A 110 -7.13 5.16 4.30
C VAL A 110 -6.72 4.16 5.38
N ALA A 111 -5.95 4.59 6.38
CA ALA A 111 -5.58 3.72 7.51
C ALA A 111 -6.81 3.24 8.28
N ARG A 112 -7.77 4.12 8.54
CA ARG A 112 -9.03 3.75 9.21
C ARG A 112 -9.86 2.76 8.40
N ASP A 113 -9.95 2.98 7.10
CA ASP A 113 -10.61 2.05 6.16
C ASP A 113 -9.90 0.68 6.17
N ALA A 114 -8.58 0.66 6.11
CA ALA A 114 -7.79 -0.57 6.16
C ALA A 114 -8.00 -1.35 7.47
N VAL A 115 -8.04 -0.66 8.61
CA VAL A 115 -8.32 -1.26 9.91
C VAL A 115 -9.72 -1.87 9.94
N ALA A 116 -10.73 -1.13 9.48
CA ALA A 116 -12.12 -1.62 9.40
C ALA A 116 -12.25 -2.83 8.50
N ALA A 117 -11.46 -2.88 7.42
CA ALA A 117 -11.46 -4.00 6.47
C ALA A 117 -10.71 -5.24 6.96
N GLY A 118 -9.98 -5.16 8.07
CA GLY A 118 -9.28 -6.30 8.67
C GLY A 118 -7.99 -6.70 7.95
N VAL A 119 -7.33 -5.77 7.26
CA VAL A 119 -6.03 -6.04 6.61
C VAL A 119 -4.91 -6.18 7.63
N THR A 120 -3.77 -6.72 7.21
CA THR A 120 -2.64 -6.98 8.11
C THR A 120 -1.50 -5.98 7.99
N CYS A 121 -1.42 -5.24 6.88
CA CYS A 121 -0.36 -4.26 6.66
C CYS A 121 -0.87 -3.03 5.91
N LEU A 122 -0.46 -1.85 6.40
CA LEU A 122 -0.60 -0.58 5.71
C LEU A 122 0.77 -0.19 5.14
N TRP A 123 0.81 0.03 3.83
CA TRP A 123 2.03 0.35 3.11
C TRP A 123 1.88 1.70 2.40
N LEU A 124 2.60 2.72 2.86
CA LEU A 124 2.63 4.03 2.23
C LEU A 124 3.80 4.09 1.24
N GLN A 125 3.50 4.47 0.02
CA GLN A 125 4.43 4.46 -1.10
C GLN A 125 5.60 5.45 -0.95
N LEU A 126 6.58 5.31 -1.82
CA LEU A 126 7.76 6.18 -1.89
C LEU A 126 7.36 7.66 -1.88
N GLY A 127 7.96 8.43 -1.00
CA GLY A 127 7.66 9.84 -0.80
C GLY A 127 6.42 10.13 0.05
N VAL A 128 5.77 9.10 0.60
CA VAL A 128 4.56 9.25 1.41
C VAL A 128 4.82 8.78 2.84
N ALA A 129 4.62 9.68 3.80
CA ALA A 129 4.66 9.37 5.22
C ALA A 129 3.58 10.17 5.96
N ASN A 130 2.97 9.55 6.96
CA ASN A 130 1.96 10.17 7.82
C ASN A 130 1.96 9.44 9.16
N GLU A 131 2.44 10.10 10.21
CA GLU A 131 2.52 9.54 11.54
C GLU A 131 1.14 9.17 12.10
N ALA A 132 0.14 10.02 11.91
CA ALA A 132 -1.21 9.75 12.39
C ALA A 132 -1.81 8.49 11.74
N ALA A 133 -1.61 8.31 10.44
CA ALA A 133 -2.02 7.08 9.74
C ALA A 133 -1.31 5.86 10.31
N GLY A 134 -0.01 5.96 10.53
CA GLY A 134 0.79 4.88 11.11
C GLY A 134 0.34 4.52 12.51
N ARG A 135 0.01 5.49 13.34
CA ARG A 135 -0.51 5.26 14.71
C ARG A 135 -1.86 4.53 14.69
N VAL A 136 -2.75 4.93 13.80
CA VAL A 136 -4.05 4.25 13.62
C VAL A 136 -3.84 2.79 13.26
N ALA A 137 -3.00 2.51 12.29
CA ALA A 137 -2.73 1.15 11.83
C ALA A 137 -2.02 0.32 12.91
N HIS A 138 -0.97 0.87 13.52
CA HIS A 138 -0.18 0.17 14.55
C HIS A 138 -1.02 -0.15 15.79
N ALA A 139 -1.85 0.78 16.24
CA ALA A 139 -2.74 0.57 17.41
C ALA A 139 -3.74 -0.57 17.18
N ALA A 140 -4.11 -0.84 15.95
CA ALA A 140 -4.99 -1.94 15.57
C ALA A 140 -4.23 -3.25 15.26
N GLY A 141 -2.92 -3.27 15.43
CA GLY A 141 -2.10 -4.45 15.22
C GLY A 141 -1.60 -4.67 13.79
N LEU A 142 -1.79 -3.69 12.90
CA LEU A 142 -1.25 -3.77 11.55
C LEU A 142 0.26 -3.52 11.53
N GLY A 143 0.96 -4.22 10.63
CA GLY A 143 2.30 -3.79 10.22
C GLY A 143 2.22 -2.48 9.43
N VAL A 144 3.27 -1.66 9.53
CA VAL A 144 3.33 -0.36 8.85
C VAL A 144 4.63 -0.23 8.08
N VAL A 145 4.54 0.20 6.82
CA VAL A 145 5.67 0.60 5.98
C VAL A 145 5.38 2.00 5.45
N MET A 146 6.39 2.85 5.41
CA MET A 146 6.29 4.20 4.85
C MET A 146 7.49 4.51 3.98
N ASP A 147 7.29 5.35 2.95
CA ASP A 147 8.34 5.82 2.05
C ASP A 147 9.06 4.67 1.34
N ARG A 148 8.32 3.69 0.88
CA ARG A 148 8.83 2.54 0.12
C ARG A 148 7.90 2.20 -1.04
N CYS A 149 8.49 1.82 -2.17
CA CYS A 149 7.73 1.30 -3.31
C CYS A 149 7.65 -0.23 -3.22
N THR A 150 6.46 -0.78 -3.21
CA THR A 150 6.23 -2.24 -3.17
C THR A 150 6.97 -2.99 -4.26
N LEU A 151 6.99 -2.45 -5.47
CA LEU A 151 7.69 -3.05 -6.60
C LEU A 151 9.21 -3.07 -6.39
N ILE A 152 9.78 -1.94 -5.96
CA ILE A 152 11.21 -1.83 -5.67
C ILE A 152 11.60 -2.78 -4.55
N GLU A 153 10.81 -2.84 -3.50
CA GLU A 153 11.07 -3.73 -2.36
C GLU A 153 10.91 -5.20 -2.74
N HIS A 154 9.94 -5.55 -3.59
CA HIS A 154 9.85 -6.90 -4.12
C HIS A 154 11.13 -7.31 -4.85
N ASP A 155 11.59 -6.48 -5.78
CA ASP A 155 12.79 -6.79 -6.56
C ASP A 155 14.06 -6.83 -5.68
N ARG A 156 14.12 -6.00 -4.64
CA ARG A 156 15.25 -5.95 -3.72
C ARG A 156 15.29 -7.13 -2.75
N LEU A 157 14.14 -7.49 -2.18
CA LEU A 157 14.03 -8.50 -1.13
C LEU A 157 13.77 -9.91 -1.66
N LEU A 158 13.17 -10.03 -2.83
CA LEU A 158 12.80 -11.28 -3.48
C LEU A 158 13.32 -11.31 -4.92
N PRO A 159 14.64 -11.15 -5.14
CA PRO A 159 15.19 -11.02 -6.49
C PRO A 159 14.86 -12.26 -7.33
N GLY A 160 14.31 -12.02 -8.51
CA GLY A 160 13.95 -13.07 -9.46
C GLY A 160 12.68 -13.86 -9.15
N VAL A 161 12.02 -13.59 -8.02
CA VAL A 161 10.78 -14.30 -7.67
C VAL A 161 9.62 -13.79 -8.53
N ARG A 162 8.97 -14.72 -9.22
CA ARG A 162 7.77 -14.50 -10.04
C ARG A 162 6.81 -15.64 -9.81
N TRP A 163 5.53 -15.36 -9.69
CA TRP A 163 4.49 -16.37 -9.59
C TRP A 163 3.72 -16.41 -10.91
N THR A 164 3.94 -17.43 -11.69
CA THR A 164 3.35 -17.60 -13.04
C THR A 164 2.31 -18.72 -13.03
N ASP A 165 1.45 -18.74 -12.03
CA ASP A 165 0.43 -19.75 -11.88
C ASP A 165 -0.50 -19.78 -13.10
N GLY A 166 -0.68 -20.95 -13.69
CA GLY A 166 -1.57 -21.13 -14.81
C GLY A 166 -1.04 -20.64 -16.14
N ALA A 167 0.24 -20.40 -16.23
CA ALA A 167 0.88 -20.17 -17.53
C ALA A 167 0.90 -21.44 -18.38
#